data_19c2b838cf9afc6a5f903fdc9b47fa82
#
_entry.id   19c2b838cf9afc6a5f903fdc9b47fa82
#
_cell.length_a   1.000
_cell.length_b   1.000
_cell.length_c   1.000
_cell.angle_alpha   90.00
_cell.angle_beta   90.00
_cell.angle_gamma   90.00
#
_symmetry.space_group_name_H-M   'P 1'
#
loop_
_entity.id
_entity.type
_entity.pdbx_description
1 polymer ?
#
loop_
_entity_poly.entity_id
_entity_poly.type
_entity_poly.pdbx_seq_one_letter_code
_entity_poly.pdbx_strand_id
1 'polypeptide(L)'
;MGAAGPITGLTGEKKLKAYENLVNETEWSGEVNTVLSICDEWIQYAQEEGNLAYEEAGRNKRLTLIYNSEDWLRLEKEARKQKDWMEKHELWDSFYKAWRDIIESCSYTSRTQTALREAEQMQEYAQKQDNTLGRALAYQQIGVIYDNIDHKQSVKALDRSIQLMKEIPDVAKNELLSAYFYMAQELDQIQDYPRELAICKEWRQHLEHIKTLEKPKAGKMAVYDMEQHLWYASALIGSDSLTAASKELAACEQLNEQIKDPYLTYQMQVHQARLAMKEGDIRKAVAYTDLYEPMMDLDWWPMAQRQRGEALLAVGRDREAALLYQKMYLHKDSTFSKDVRMQLDELNTLFQVDELRMKGQLDRSRFIILIIGLLLLVLLLFMYFRHRAAKRLAQKNQELMIANARAEESSKMKTNFIQQISHEFRTPLNILNGFTQILTAPNMVLQEEEKADIQKRISESTERITGLVNKMLELSDANSQQVIQRNDDIAALTIAKQAAEHTGIQQDTHIKFLLQAGDQAETLIHTNQRSATRALTLLLDNARKFTKEGEVRLAIRQLPEAVCFIVEDTGIGIPPKEAEHIFDEFVQLDEYYDGTGIGLTVARSIARRLGGDIVLDTSYTGGARFVMTLPKE
;
A
#
# COMPACT_ATOMS: atom_id res chain seq x y z
N MET A 1 -33.05 20.97 30.76
CA MET A 1 -33.99 22.14 30.76
C MET A 1 -33.19 23.36 31.17
N GLY A 2 -32.75 24.25 30.25
CA GLY A 2 -31.96 25.44 30.60
C GLY A 2 -31.36 26.24 29.44
N ALA A 3 -31.33 25.70 28.21
CA ALA A 3 -30.69 26.38 27.09
C ALA A 3 -31.60 27.32 26.27
N ALA A 4 -32.89 27.35 26.52
CA ALA A 4 -33.85 28.11 25.69
C ALA A 4 -34.00 29.60 26.04
N GLY A 5 -33.35 30.11 27.10
CA GLY A 5 -33.50 31.50 27.56
C GLY A 5 -33.05 32.56 26.56
N PRO A 6 -31.89 32.45 25.90
CA PRO A 6 -31.37 33.48 25.00
C PRO A 6 -32.10 33.59 23.65
N ILE A 7 -32.86 32.56 23.26
CA ILE A 7 -33.45 32.42 21.91
C ILE A 7 -34.95 32.73 21.91
N THR A 8 -35.61 32.67 23.07
CA THR A 8 -37.06 32.82 23.22
C THR A 8 -37.49 34.26 22.88
N GLY A 9 -38.44 34.42 21.95
CA GLY A 9 -38.96 35.70 21.51
C GLY A 9 -38.19 36.40 20.36
N LEU A 10 -37.08 35.81 19.88
CA LEU A 10 -36.35 36.27 18.72
C LEU A 10 -36.94 35.66 17.42
N THR A 11 -36.84 36.40 16.31
CA THR A 11 -37.27 35.94 14.98
C THR A 11 -36.25 36.36 13.91
N GLY A 12 -36.32 35.68 12.75
CA GLY A 12 -35.47 35.96 11.59
C GLY A 12 -33.98 35.86 11.89
N GLU A 13 -33.19 36.73 11.27
CA GLU A 13 -31.72 36.70 11.35
C GLU A 13 -31.19 36.85 12.80
N LYS A 14 -31.91 37.64 13.65
CA LYS A 14 -31.53 37.77 15.07
C LYS A 14 -31.60 36.44 15.82
N LYS A 15 -32.57 35.60 15.51
CA LYS A 15 -32.70 34.29 16.11
C LYS A 15 -31.64 33.33 15.58
N LEU A 16 -31.35 33.37 14.29
CA LEU A 16 -30.27 32.58 13.66
C LEU A 16 -28.91 32.91 14.31
N LYS A 17 -28.61 34.18 14.49
CA LYS A 17 -27.38 34.64 15.14
C LYS A 17 -27.33 34.26 16.63
N ALA A 18 -28.48 34.22 17.29
CA ALA A 18 -28.55 33.76 18.67
C ALA A 18 -28.26 32.27 18.81
N TYR A 19 -28.71 31.44 17.86
CA TYR A 19 -28.34 30.02 17.81
C TYR A 19 -26.82 29.85 17.60
N GLU A 20 -26.26 30.56 16.61
CA GLU A 20 -24.81 30.54 16.35
C GLU A 20 -24.00 30.90 17.60
N ASN A 21 -24.38 31.97 18.31
CA ASN A 21 -23.72 32.41 19.52
C ASN A 21 -23.86 31.35 20.64
N LEU A 22 -25.07 30.80 20.85
CA LEU A 22 -25.32 29.80 21.86
C LEU A 22 -24.48 28.53 21.64
N VAL A 23 -24.44 28.04 20.40
CA VAL A 23 -23.59 26.87 20.06
C VAL A 23 -22.13 27.18 20.32
N ASN A 24 -21.64 28.35 19.93
CA ASN A 24 -20.26 28.75 20.15
C ASN A 24 -19.89 28.95 21.63
N GLU A 25 -20.83 29.31 22.49
CA GLU A 25 -20.64 29.45 23.93
C GLU A 25 -20.67 28.13 24.66
N THR A 26 -21.49 27.17 24.19
CA THR A 26 -21.69 25.87 24.83
C THR A 26 -20.79 24.76 24.28
N GLU A 27 -20.13 24.99 23.18
CA GLU A 27 -19.26 24.04 22.46
C GLU A 27 -18.24 23.32 23.36
N TRP A 28 -17.66 24.05 24.32
CA TRP A 28 -16.58 23.54 25.19
C TRP A 28 -17.04 23.15 26.60
N SER A 29 -18.26 23.52 27.00
CA SER A 29 -18.77 23.35 28.34
C SER A 29 -20.00 22.46 28.44
N GLY A 30 -20.64 22.17 27.31
CA GLY A 30 -21.87 21.38 27.25
C GLY A 30 -21.64 19.91 26.92
N GLU A 31 -22.60 19.06 27.31
CA GLU A 31 -22.62 17.69 26.78
C GLU A 31 -22.82 17.72 25.26
N VAL A 32 -21.99 17.01 24.52
CA VAL A 32 -21.96 16.99 23.06
C VAL A 32 -23.36 16.78 22.44
N ASN A 33 -24.13 15.82 22.96
CA ASN A 33 -25.48 15.55 22.46
C ASN A 33 -26.46 16.70 22.67
N THR A 34 -26.30 17.45 23.75
CA THR A 34 -27.11 18.65 24.03
C THR A 34 -26.78 19.75 23.03
N VAL A 35 -25.51 19.99 22.74
CA VAL A 35 -25.07 21.00 21.77
C VAL A 35 -25.47 20.58 20.33
N LEU A 36 -25.39 19.32 20.00
CA LEU A 36 -25.88 18.78 18.73
C LEU A 36 -27.39 19.00 18.55
N SER A 37 -28.20 18.85 19.61
CA SER A 37 -29.62 19.16 19.57
C SER A 37 -29.89 20.63 19.25
N ILE A 38 -29.08 21.54 19.83
CA ILE A 38 -29.18 22.97 19.50
C ILE A 38 -28.79 23.24 18.04
N CYS A 39 -27.79 22.54 17.50
CA CYS A 39 -27.47 22.63 16.08
C CYS A 39 -28.61 22.13 15.19
N ASP A 40 -29.29 21.04 15.58
CA ASP A 40 -30.44 20.51 14.82
C ASP A 40 -31.60 21.53 14.77
N GLU A 41 -31.90 22.19 15.91
CA GLU A 41 -32.88 23.28 15.97
C GLU A 41 -32.45 24.49 15.13
N TRP A 42 -31.18 24.86 15.15
CA TRP A 42 -30.63 25.93 14.32
C TRP A 42 -30.78 25.63 12.84
N ILE A 43 -30.38 24.45 12.40
CA ILE A 43 -30.49 24.00 11.02
C ILE A 43 -31.96 24.02 10.57
N GLN A 44 -32.87 23.46 11.39
CA GLN A 44 -34.30 23.45 11.08
C GLN A 44 -34.84 24.86 10.94
N TYR A 45 -34.52 25.76 11.86
CA TYR A 45 -34.98 27.15 11.78
C TYR A 45 -34.41 27.88 10.58
N ALA A 46 -33.15 27.64 10.22
CA ALA A 46 -32.54 28.19 9.02
C ALA A 46 -33.23 27.75 7.72
N GLN A 47 -33.68 26.48 7.70
CA GLN A 47 -34.50 25.93 6.59
C GLN A 47 -35.88 26.60 6.49
N GLU A 48 -36.56 26.78 7.63
CA GLU A 48 -37.86 27.46 7.69
C GLU A 48 -37.78 28.89 7.20
N GLU A 49 -36.68 29.59 7.51
CA GLU A 49 -36.41 30.98 7.05
C GLU A 49 -35.84 31.06 5.61
N GLY A 50 -35.50 29.89 5.01
CA GLY A 50 -34.88 29.82 3.68
C GLY A 50 -33.47 30.42 3.63
N ASN A 51 -32.76 30.46 4.77
CA ASN A 51 -31.44 31.06 4.87
C ASN A 51 -30.34 30.00 4.73
N LEU A 52 -29.88 29.81 3.49
CA LEU A 52 -28.89 28.79 3.13
C LEU A 52 -27.55 28.99 3.86
N ALA A 53 -27.09 30.22 4.08
CA ALA A 53 -25.80 30.49 4.73
C ALA A 53 -25.79 30.04 6.19
N TYR A 54 -26.88 30.31 6.94
CA TYR A 54 -26.99 29.85 8.32
C TYR A 54 -27.29 28.35 8.41
N GLU A 55 -27.97 27.76 7.43
CA GLU A 55 -28.13 26.31 7.34
C GLU A 55 -26.78 25.61 7.13
N GLU A 56 -25.97 26.10 6.19
CA GLU A 56 -24.61 25.62 5.95
C GLU A 56 -23.72 25.73 7.21
N ALA A 57 -23.75 26.91 7.85
CA ALA A 57 -22.97 27.14 9.07
C ALA A 57 -23.36 26.17 10.21
N GLY A 58 -24.66 25.94 10.42
CA GLY A 58 -25.16 24.99 11.39
C GLY A 58 -24.74 23.54 11.08
N ARG A 59 -24.79 23.14 9.81
CA ARG A 59 -24.36 21.82 9.34
C ARG A 59 -22.85 21.62 9.51
N ASN A 60 -22.04 22.59 9.15
CA ASN A 60 -20.59 22.54 9.34
C ASN A 60 -20.23 22.46 10.84
N LYS A 61 -20.91 23.25 11.66
CA LYS A 61 -20.69 23.22 13.10
C LYS A 61 -21.05 21.88 13.72
N ARG A 62 -22.13 21.27 13.26
CA ARG A 62 -22.55 19.93 13.66
C ARG A 62 -21.47 18.88 13.35
N LEU A 63 -20.87 18.91 12.16
CA LEU A 63 -19.77 18.00 11.82
C LEU A 63 -18.56 18.24 12.73
N THR A 64 -18.19 19.50 12.98
CA THR A 64 -17.08 19.85 13.89
C THR A 64 -17.29 19.30 15.30
N LEU A 65 -18.52 19.38 15.85
CA LEU A 65 -18.83 18.85 17.17
C LEU A 65 -18.71 17.32 17.23
N ILE A 66 -19.15 16.62 16.19
CA ILE A 66 -19.01 15.17 16.10
C ILE A 66 -17.54 14.80 15.93
N TYR A 67 -16.79 15.52 15.12
CA TYR A 67 -15.34 15.36 14.97
C TYR A 67 -14.61 15.45 16.32
N ASN A 68 -14.89 16.53 17.08
CA ASN A 68 -14.28 16.75 18.39
C ASN A 68 -14.69 15.72 19.46
N SER A 69 -15.76 14.96 19.23
CA SER A 69 -16.18 13.86 20.12
C SER A 69 -15.52 12.53 19.77
N GLU A 70 -14.69 12.47 18.73
CA GLU A 70 -13.99 11.28 18.24
C GLU A 70 -14.91 10.09 17.87
N ASP A 71 -16.21 10.37 17.65
CA ASP A 71 -17.16 9.36 17.16
C ASP A 71 -17.04 9.22 15.63
N TRP A 72 -15.96 8.58 15.19
CA TRP A 72 -15.58 8.47 13.79
C TRP A 72 -16.64 7.79 12.90
N LEU A 73 -17.33 6.80 13.41
CA LEU A 73 -18.38 6.12 12.65
C LEU A 73 -19.61 7.01 12.45
N ARG A 74 -19.97 7.79 13.48
CA ARG A 74 -21.04 8.79 13.40
C ARG A 74 -20.63 9.92 12.47
N LEU A 75 -19.38 10.39 12.55
CA LEU A 75 -18.85 11.43 11.70
C LEU A 75 -18.94 11.03 10.22
N GLU A 76 -18.45 9.86 9.85
CA GLU A 76 -18.51 9.37 8.48
C GLU A 76 -19.93 9.36 7.95
N LYS A 77 -20.86 8.77 8.71
CA LYS A 77 -22.26 8.68 8.32
C LYS A 77 -22.90 10.05 8.08
N GLU A 78 -22.63 10.99 8.97
CA GLU A 78 -23.19 12.34 8.86
C GLU A 78 -22.48 13.14 7.76
N ALA A 79 -21.16 13.06 7.66
CA ALA A 79 -20.39 13.75 6.63
C ALA A 79 -20.81 13.31 5.21
N ARG A 80 -21.08 12.02 4.97
CA ARG A 80 -21.61 11.54 3.68
C ARG A 80 -22.94 12.21 3.33
N LYS A 81 -23.88 12.29 4.27
CA LYS A 81 -25.18 12.98 4.05
C LYS A 81 -24.99 14.47 3.79
N GLN A 82 -24.10 15.12 4.57
CA GLN A 82 -23.83 16.54 4.43
C GLN A 82 -23.15 16.84 3.10
N LYS A 83 -22.17 16.02 2.69
CA LYS A 83 -21.50 16.13 1.40
C LYS A 83 -22.50 16.13 0.24
N ASP A 84 -23.43 15.17 0.22
CA ASP A 84 -24.45 15.09 -0.84
C ASP A 84 -25.38 16.32 -0.85
N TRP A 85 -25.71 16.83 0.34
CA TRP A 85 -26.49 18.06 0.47
C TRP A 85 -25.73 19.28 -0.02
N MET A 86 -24.44 19.44 0.34
CA MET A 86 -23.58 20.54 -0.06
C MET A 86 -23.33 20.55 -1.57
N GLU A 87 -23.14 19.38 -2.20
CA GLU A 87 -23.03 19.26 -3.65
C GLU A 87 -24.28 19.78 -4.37
N LYS A 88 -25.45 19.41 -3.86
CA LYS A 88 -26.75 19.83 -4.40
C LYS A 88 -26.99 21.34 -4.36
N HIS A 89 -26.32 22.04 -3.41
CA HIS A 89 -26.44 23.49 -3.22
C HIS A 89 -25.19 24.23 -3.71
N GLU A 90 -24.28 23.56 -4.39
CA GLU A 90 -23.02 24.11 -4.95
C GLU A 90 -22.11 24.78 -3.90
N LEU A 91 -22.17 24.29 -2.64
CA LEU A 91 -21.37 24.78 -1.52
C LEU A 91 -20.00 24.06 -1.48
N TRP A 92 -19.16 24.38 -2.45
CA TRP A 92 -17.97 23.59 -2.75
C TRP A 92 -16.95 23.52 -1.62
N ASP A 93 -16.72 24.62 -0.90
CA ASP A 93 -15.76 24.64 0.21
C ASP A 93 -16.20 23.71 1.34
N SER A 94 -17.46 23.77 1.74
CA SER A 94 -18.04 22.88 2.75
C SER A 94 -18.14 21.43 2.26
N PHE A 95 -18.40 21.25 0.96
CA PHE A 95 -18.41 19.93 0.31
C PHE A 95 -17.06 19.20 0.46
N TYR A 96 -15.95 19.88 0.13
CA TYR A 96 -14.64 19.26 0.23
C TYR A 96 -14.19 19.06 1.69
N LYS A 97 -14.60 19.94 2.61
CA LYS A 97 -14.36 19.76 4.04
C LYS A 97 -15.12 18.55 4.59
N ALA A 98 -16.38 18.37 4.21
CA ALA A 98 -17.14 17.18 4.58
C ALA A 98 -16.54 15.90 3.98
N TRP A 99 -15.99 15.96 2.77
CA TRP A 99 -15.30 14.82 2.16
C TRP A 99 -13.99 14.50 2.89
N ARG A 100 -13.23 15.51 3.33
CA ARG A 100 -12.08 15.34 4.22
C ARG A 100 -12.49 14.60 5.50
N ASP A 101 -13.58 15.00 6.15
CA ASP A 101 -14.05 14.37 7.39
C ASP A 101 -14.40 12.88 7.17
N ILE A 102 -14.88 12.50 5.99
CA ILE A 102 -15.07 11.09 5.59
C ILE A 102 -13.72 10.36 5.53
N ILE A 103 -12.73 10.96 4.87
CA ILE A 103 -11.38 10.38 4.71
C ILE A 103 -10.73 10.19 6.08
N GLU A 104 -10.78 11.19 6.93
CA GLU A 104 -10.23 11.13 8.29
C GLU A 104 -10.92 10.05 9.14
N SER A 105 -12.26 9.97 9.06
CA SER A 105 -13.00 8.90 9.74
C SER A 105 -12.57 7.50 9.29
N CYS A 106 -12.30 7.32 7.99
CA CYS A 106 -11.76 6.06 7.48
C CYS A 106 -10.35 5.80 8.03
N SER A 107 -9.49 6.81 8.09
CA SER A 107 -8.13 6.68 8.61
C SER A 107 -8.14 6.31 10.10
N TYR A 108 -8.89 7.02 10.93
CA TYR A 108 -8.99 6.74 12.38
C TYR A 108 -9.68 5.40 12.71
N THR A 109 -10.43 4.83 11.76
CA THR A 109 -11.00 3.48 11.89
C THR A 109 -10.16 2.41 11.19
N SER A 110 -8.86 2.67 10.94
CA SER A 110 -7.88 1.77 10.31
C SER A 110 -8.29 1.24 8.93
N ARG A 111 -9.17 1.94 8.22
CA ARG A 111 -9.59 1.63 6.85
C ARG A 111 -8.75 2.42 5.84
N THR A 112 -7.43 2.19 5.90
CA THR A 112 -6.42 2.98 5.18
C THR A 112 -6.61 2.96 3.66
N GLN A 113 -6.95 1.79 3.08
CA GLN A 113 -7.18 1.66 1.63
C GLN A 113 -8.42 2.44 1.18
N THR A 114 -9.49 2.43 1.98
CA THR A 114 -10.69 3.22 1.72
C THR A 114 -10.40 4.71 1.83
N ALA A 115 -9.66 5.13 2.86
CA ALA A 115 -9.24 6.51 3.03
C ALA A 115 -8.42 7.01 1.83
N LEU A 116 -7.44 6.24 1.38
CA LEU A 116 -6.61 6.58 0.23
C LEU A 116 -7.44 6.70 -1.05
N ARG A 117 -8.32 5.73 -1.31
CA ARG A 117 -9.22 5.76 -2.48
C ARG A 117 -10.16 6.97 -2.45
N GLU A 118 -10.74 7.28 -1.30
CA GLU A 118 -11.60 8.48 -1.16
C GLU A 118 -10.79 9.76 -1.41
N ALA A 119 -9.54 9.84 -0.93
CA ALA A 119 -8.66 10.99 -1.16
C ALA A 119 -8.28 11.14 -2.65
N GLU A 120 -7.97 10.03 -3.32
CA GLU A 120 -7.70 10.01 -4.77
C GLU A 120 -8.93 10.43 -5.58
N GLN A 121 -10.13 9.92 -5.23
CA GLN A 121 -11.38 10.31 -5.86
C GLN A 121 -11.69 11.79 -5.64
N MET A 122 -11.45 12.31 -4.44
CA MET A 122 -11.59 13.72 -4.12
C MET A 122 -10.65 14.57 -4.98
N GLN A 123 -9.39 14.13 -5.14
CA GLN A 123 -8.39 14.82 -5.96
C GLN A 123 -8.81 14.85 -7.43
N GLU A 124 -9.26 13.72 -7.99
CA GLU A 124 -9.74 13.65 -9.37
C GLU A 124 -10.99 14.51 -9.59
N TYR A 125 -11.94 14.48 -8.65
CA TYR A 125 -13.16 15.24 -8.72
C TYR A 125 -12.87 16.75 -8.66
N ALA A 126 -12.03 17.17 -7.70
CA ALA A 126 -11.60 18.56 -7.56
C ALA A 126 -10.82 19.07 -8.79
N GLN A 127 -10.05 18.19 -9.42
CA GLN A 127 -9.35 18.55 -10.66
C GLN A 127 -10.32 18.76 -11.83
N LYS A 128 -11.35 17.94 -11.97
CA LYS A 128 -12.39 18.10 -13.01
C LYS A 128 -13.21 19.37 -12.80
N GLN A 129 -13.41 19.78 -11.55
CA GLN A 129 -14.15 20.98 -11.16
C GLN A 129 -13.26 22.25 -11.13
N ASP A 130 -11.96 22.12 -11.43
CA ASP A 130 -10.95 23.17 -11.29
C ASP A 130 -10.95 23.84 -9.89
N ASN A 131 -11.24 23.05 -8.85
CA ASN A 131 -11.31 23.54 -7.48
C ASN A 131 -9.98 23.36 -6.75
N THR A 132 -9.29 24.47 -6.50
CA THR A 132 -7.96 24.45 -5.87
C THR A 132 -8.00 24.00 -4.41
N LEU A 133 -9.04 24.39 -3.63
CA LEU A 133 -9.19 23.97 -2.23
C LEU A 133 -9.39 22.46 -2.13
N GLY A 134 -10.28 21.90 -2.94
CA GLY A 134 -10.53 20.46 -2.97
C GLY A 134 -9.27 19.67 -3.32
N ARG A 135 -8.49 20.14 -4.30
CA ARG A 135 -7.19 19.53 -4.64
C ARG A 135 -6.19 19.63 -3.49
N ALA A 136 -6.10 20.77 -2.83
CA ALA A 136 -5.20 20.99 -1.72
C ALA A 136 -5.52 20.08 -0.53
N LEU A 137 -6.81 20.01 -0.14
CA LEU A 137 -7.28 19.13 0.94
C LEU A 137 -7.06 17.65 0.61
N ALA A 138 -7.30 17.24 -0.64
CA ALA A 138 -7.04 15.86 -1.06
C ALA A 138 -5.55 15.50 -0.92
N TYR A 139 -4.63 16.36 -1.38
CA TYR A 139 -3.19 16.16 -1.20
C TYR A 139 -2.78 16.17 0.27
N GLN A 140 -3.40 17.00 1.12
CA GLN A 140 -3.16 16.98 2.56
C GLN A 140 -3.52 15.61 3.15
N GLN A 141 -4.70 15.09 2.82
CA GLN A 141 -5.15 13.80 3.32
C GLN A 141 -4.29 12.64 2.81
N ILE A 142 -3.88 12.67 1.54
CA ILE A 142 -2.91 11.71 0.98
C ILE A 142 -1.61 11.76 1.79
N GLY A 143 -1.10 12.94 2.12
CA GLY A 143 0.09 13.10 2.94
C GLY A 143 -0.07 12.50 4.32
N VAL A 144 -1.15 12.81 5.02
CA VAL A 144 -1.47 12.27 6.36
C VAL A 144 -1.61 10.74 6.34
N ILE A 145 -2.25 10.17 5.30
CA ILE A 145 -2.38 8.72 5.16
C ILE A 145 -1.01 8.05 4.95
N TYR A 146 -0.12 8.69 4.21
CA TYR A 146 1.22 8.16 3.94
C TYR A 146 2.22 8.35 5.10
N ASP A 147 1.90 9.14 6.13
CA ASP A 147 2.77 9.42 7.30
C ASP A 147 3.41 8.14 7.89
N ASN A 148 2.62 7.08 8.10
CA ASN A 148 3.09 5.81 8.65
C ASN A 148 3.43 4.73 7.60
N ILE A 149 3.36 5.06 6.30
CA ILE A 149 3.55 4.11 5.20
C ILE A 149 4.82 4.43 4.41
N ASP A 150 4.92 5.66 3.93
CA ASP A 150 6.03 6.15 3.10
C ASP A 150 6.20 7.66 3.30
N HIS A 151 7.13 8.02 4.17
CA HIS A 151 7.44 9.42 4.49
C HIS A 151 7.79 10.28 3.25
N LYS A 152 8.39 9.70 2.19
CA LYS A 152 8.70 10.45 0.97
C LYS A 152 7.43 10.84 0.21
N GLN A 153 6.46 9.94 0.16
CA GLN A 153 5.18 10.22 -0.47
C GLN A 153 4.37 11.21 0.38
N SER A 154 4.40 11.06 1.72
CA SER A 154 3.79 12.01 2.66
C SER A 154 4.31 13.43 2.42
N VAL A 155 5.63 13.64 2.52
CA VAL A 155 6.26 14.95 2.29
C VAL A 155 5.90 15.54 0.93
N LYS A 156 5.93 14.72 -0.14
CA LYS A 156 5.59 15.17 -1.49
C LYS A 156 4.14 15.63 -1.62
N ALA A 157 3.23 14.91 -1.00
CA ALA A 157 1.81 15.26 -1.01
C ALA A 157 1.54 16.52 -0.19
N LEU A 158 2.12 16.63 1.01
CA LEU A 158 2.01 17.82 1.85
C LEU A 158 2.61 19.06 1.19
N ASP A 159 3.76 18.95 0.51
CA ASP A 159 4.32 20.06 -0.29
C ASP A 159 3.33 20.54 -1.35
N ARG A 160 2.72 19.59 -2.06
CA ARG A 160 1.75 19.95 -3.09
C ARG A 160 0.51 20.61 -2.50
N SER A 161 0.04 20.12 -1.35
CA SER A 161 -1.06 20.74 -0.62
C SER A 161 -0.74 22.18 -0.24
N ILE A 162 0.41 22.41 0.43
CA ILE A 162 0.85 23.76 0.84
C ILE A 162 0.97 24.69 -0.35
N GLN A 163 1.55 24.25 -1.48
CA GLN A 163 1.64 25.06 -2.69
C GLN A 163 0.27 25.50 -3.20
N LEU A 164 -0.67 24.55 -3.30
CA LEU A 164 -2.03 24.85 -3.76
C LEU A 164 -2.77 25.78 -2.79
N MET A 165 -2.64 25.57 -1.48
CA MET A 165 -3.28 26.43 -0.48
C MET A 165 -2.76 27.88 -0.53
N LYS A 166 -1.48 28.08 -0.86
CA LYS A 166 -0.91 29.43 -1.05
C LYS A 166 -1.48 30.16 -2.26
N GLU A 167 -2.04 29.45 -3.24
CA GLU A 167 -2.69 30.04 -4.41
C GLU A 167 -4.11 30.55 -4.09
N ILE A 168 -4.71 30.16 -2.95
CA ILE A 168 -6.08 30.50 -2.58
C ILE A 168 -6.08 31.81 -1.77
N PRO A 169 -6.72 32.89 -2.25
CA PRO A 169 -6.82 34.12 -1.50
C PRO A 169 -7.67 33.94 -0.24
N ASP A 170 -7.15 34.33 0.93
CA ASP A 170 -7.84 34.51 2.23
C ASP A 170 -8.69 33.36 2.79
N VAL A 171 -9.11 32.39 1.99
CA VAL A 171 -10.06 31.32 2.38
C VAL A 171 -9.37 30.15 3.09
N ALA A 172 -8.13 29.85 2.73
CA ALA A 172 -7.40 28.69 3.26
C ALA A 172 -6.62 28.95 4.57
N LYS A 173 -7.01 29.96 5.34
CA LYS A 173 -6.24 30.40 6.51
C LYS A 173 -5.98 29.28 7.52
N ASN A 174 -7.02 28.58 7.92
CA ASN A 174 -6.92 27.51 8.93
C ASN A 174 -6.38 26.19 8.31
N GLU A 175 -6.78 25.87 7.11
CA GLU A 175 -6.36 24.68 6.38
C GLU A 175 -4.85 24.70 6.09
N LEU A 176 -4.32 25.89 5.75
CA LEU A 176 -2.87 26.04 5.55
C LEU A 176 -2.09 25.88 6.85
N LEU A 177 -2.62 26.32 7.99
CA LEU A 177 -2.01 26.06 9.30
C LEU A 177 -1.93 24.57 9.60
N SER A 178 -2.99 23.82 9.32
CA SER A 178 -2.98 22.36 9.47
C SER A 178 -1.97 21.69 8.53
N ALA A 179 -1.84 22.17 7.30
CA ALA A 179 -0.87 21.62 6.36
C ALA A 179 0.58 21.87 6.81
N TYR A 180 0.89 23.03 7.39
CA TYR A 180 2.19 23.29 8.00
C TYR A 180 2.44 22.39 9.22
N PHE A 181 1.42 22.20 10.06
CA PHE A 181 1.50 21.30 11.21
C PHE A 181 1.90 19.88 10.79
N TYR A 182 1.18 19.26 9.86
CA TYR A 182 1.50 17.92 9.38
C TYR A 182 2.86 17.85 8.70
N MET A 183 3.23 18.87 7.94
CA MET A 183 4.56 18.93 7.32
C MET A 183 5.68 19.03 8.35
N ALA A 184 5.53 19.85 9.38
CA ALA A 184 6.54 19.96 10.45
C ALA A 184 6.69 18.63 11.20
N GLN A 185 5.58 17.99 11.54
CA GLN A 185 5.57 16.66 12.16
C GLN A 185 6.31 15.63 11.32
N GLU A 186 6.03 15.57 10.04
CA GLU A 186 6.64 14.63 9.11
C GLU A 186 8.15 14.86 8.96
N LEU A 187 8.56 16.13 8.86
CA LEU A 187 9.98 16.50 8.75
C LEU A 187 10.77 16.20 10.03
N ASP A 188 10.16 16.35 11.21
CA ASP A 188 10.79 15.93 12.49
C ASP A 188 10.98 14.40 12.53
N GLN A 189 10.00 13.62 12.08
CA GLN A 189 10.11 12.16 12.03
C GLN A 189 11.26 11.68 11.14
N ILE A 190 11.45 12.30 9.98
CA ILE A 190 12.56 11.96 9.07
C ILE A 190 13.85 12.71 9.40
N GLN A 191 13.85 13.55 10.43
CA GLN A 191 14.98 14.35 10.92
C GLN A 191 15.54 15.35 9.87
N ASP A 192 14.67 15.87 8.98
CA ASP A 192 15.03 16.94 8.04
C ASP A 192 14.81 18.32 8.70
N TYR A 193 15.59 18.58 9.74
CA TYR A 193 15.50 19.80 10.55
C TYR A 193 15.74 21.11 9.77
N PRO A 194 16.64 21.18 8.76
CA PRO A 194 16.79 22.39 7.96
C PRO A 194 15.50 22.78 7.24
N ARG A 195 14.79 21.79 6.71
CA ARG A 195 13.53 22.02 5.99
C ARG A 195 12.39 22.29 6.97
N GLU A 196 12.35 21.60 8.11
CA GLU A 196 11.42 21.85 9.19
C GLU A 196 11.52 23.29 9.71
N LEU A 197 12.73 23.82 9.92
CA LEU A 197 12.96 25.22 10.27
C LEU A 197 12.42 26.20 9.23
N ALA A 198 12.57 25.88 7.95
CA ALA A 198 12.04 26.73 6.87
C ALA A 198 10.50 26.76 6.90
N ILE A 199 9.86 25.60 7.02
CA ILE A 199 8.40 25.45 7.13
C ILE A 199 7.86 26.17 8.37
N CYS A 200 8.50 26.00 9.52
CA CYS A 200 8.07 26.69 10.76
C CYS A 200 8.19 28.21 10.67
N LYS A 201 9.18 28.73 9.91
CA LYS A 201 9.27 30.19 9.63
C LYS A 201 8.15 30.68 8.74
N GLU A 202 7.83 29.94 7.67
CA GLU A 202 6.71 30.25 6.79
C GLU A 202 5.39 30.19 7.55
N TRP A 203 5.19 29.17 8.38
CA TRP A 203 4.03 29.03 9.27
C TRP A 203 3.88 30.26 10.18
N ARG A 204 4.94 30.69 10.84
CA ARG A 204 4.94 31.89 11.69
C ARG A 204 4.54 33.15 10.92
N GLN A 205 5.10 33.34 9.72
CA GLN A 205 4.75 34.49 8.86
C GLN A 205 3.27 34.49 8.47
N HIS A 206 2.75 33.32 8.13
CA HIS A 206 1.33 33.16 7.79
C HIS A 206 0.42 33.43 8.99
N LEU A 207 0.80 32.92 10.17
CA LEU A 207 0.07 33.12 11.42
C LEU A 207 0.00 34.61 11.80
N GLU A 208 1.12 35.32 11.70
CA GLU A 208 1.16 36.78 11.91
C GLU A 208 0.28 37.52 10.90
N HIS A 209 0.28 37.10 9.64
CA HIS A 209 -0.60 37.68 8.63
C HIS A 209 -2.09 37.49 8.98
N ILE A 210 -2.50 36.29 9.39
CA ILE A 210 -3.89 36.04 9.85
C ILE A 210 -4.29 36.97 10.97
N LYS A 211 -3.41 37.23 11.94
CA LYS A 211 -3.66 38.12 13.07
C LYS A 211 -3.94 39.58 12.63
N THR A 212 -3.41 39.97 11.47
CA THR A 212 -3.69 41.32 10.92
C THR A 212 -5.04 41.45 10.22
N LEU A 213 -5.58 40.33 9.71
CA LEU A 213 -6.81 40.30 8.90
C LEU A 213 -8.08 40.19 9.75
N GLU A 214 -8.05 39.54 10.87
CA GLU A 214 -9.19 39.31 11.75
C GLU A 214 -8.86 39.72 13.18
N LYS A 215 -9.90 40.17 13.94
CA LYS A 215 -9.82 40.19 15.41
C LYS A 215 -10.14 38.75 15.89
N PRO A 216 -9.14 37.90 16.06
CA PRO A 216 -9.39 36.50 16.38
C PRO A 216 -10.00 36.42 17.78
N LYS A 217 -10.84 35.39 18.00
CA LYS A 217 -11.18 34.94 19.36
C LYS A 217 -9.86 34.58 20.04
N ALA A 218 -9.48 35.34 21.08
CA ALA A 218 -8.14 35.30 21.69
C ALA A 218 -7.67 33.89 22.06
N GLY A 219 -8.55 32.99 22.51
CA GLY A 219 -8.20 31.62 22.87
C GLY A 219 -7.77 30.72 21.71
N LYS A 220 -8.47 30.79 20.55
CA LYS A 220 -8.16 29.91 19.41
C LYS A 220 -6.80 30.25 18.76
N MET A 221 -6.48 31.54 18.72
CA MET A 221 -5.21 31.99 18.16
C MET A 221 -4.02 31.62 19.04
N ALA A 222 -4.19 31.64 20.36
CA ALA A 222 -3.17 31.21 21.31
C ALA A 222 -2.79 29.72 21.13
N VAL A 223 -3.77 28.88 20.78
CA VAL A 223 -3.52 27.46 20.45
C VAL A 223 -2.61 27.34 19.23
N TYR A 224 -2.92 28.01 18.12
CA TYR A 224 -2.10 27.99 16.92
C TYR A 224 -0.69 28.58 17.13
N ASP A 225 -0.57 29.63 17.96
CA ASP A 225 0.73 30.17 18.36
C ASP A 225 1.54 29.11 19.13
N MET A 226 0.92 28.46 20.08
CA MET A 226 1.60 27.43 20.87
C MET A 226 2.06 26.25 20.03
N GLU A 227 1.21 25.76 19.13
CA GLU A 227 1.58 24.69 18.19
C GLU A 227 2.78 25.10 17.33
N GLN A 228 2.75 26.31 16.77
CA GLN A 228 3.85 26.82 15.95
C GLN A 228 5.15 26.96 16.75
N HIS A 229 5.11 27.46 17.98
CA HIS A 229 6.28 27.55 18.86
C HIS A 229 6.84 26.17 19.20
N LEU A 230 5.97 25.17 19.46
CA LEU A 230 6.36 23.80 19.78
C LEU A 230 7.15 23.15 18.64
N TRP A 231 6.62 23.19 17.42
CA TRP A 231 7.29 22.59 16.27
C TRP A 231 8.56 23.36 15.85
N TYR A 232 8.54 24.69 16.03
CA TYR A 232 9.76 25.46 15.79
C TYR A 232 10.85 25.14 16.83
N ALA A 233 10.47 24.93 18.10
CA ALA A 233 11.39 24.44 19.11
C ALA A 233 11.93 23.04 18.78
N SER A 234 11.08 22.13 18.27
CA SER A 234 11.51 20.81 17.79
C SER A 234 12.62 20.90 16.74
N ALA A 235 12.39 21.69 15.70
CA ALA A 235 13.35 21.91 14.64
C ALA A 235 14.67 22.53 15.13
N LEU A 236 14.59 23.47 16.07
CA LEU A 236 15.76 24.10 16.69
C LEU A 236 16.56 23.12 17.55
N ILE A 237 15.89 22.25 18.31
CA ILE A 237 16.54 21.19 19.10
C ILE A 237 17.27 20.22 18.17
N GLY A 238 16.59 19.80 17.10
CA GLY A 238 17.16 18.91 16.08
C GLY A 238 18.38 19.52 15.35
N SER A 239 18.40 20.85 15.19
CA SER A 239 19.50 21.62 14.60
C SER A 239 20.54 22.09 15.61
N ASP A 240 20.56 21.56 16.83
CA ASP A 240 21.45 21.92 17.94
C ASP A 240 21.45 23.43 18.30
N SER A 241 20.38 24.15 17.98
CA SER A 241 20.19 25.57 18.32
C SER A 241 19.49 25.73 19.67
N LEU A 242 20.07 25.16 20.73
CA LEU A 242 19.41 24.92 22.02
C LEU A 242 18.96 26.21 22.73
N THR A 243 19.76 27.27 22.67
CA THR A 243 19.38 28.58 23.27
C THR A 243 18.13 29.19 22.61
N ALA A 244 18.01 29.05 21.28
CA ALA A 244 16.82 29.52 20.58
C ALA A 244 15.61 28.64 20.90
N ALA A 245 15.78 27.32 20.96
CA ALA A 245 14.75 26.38 21.34
C ALA A 245 14.18 26.67 22.75
N SER A 246 15.08 26.97 23.70
CA SER A 246 14.68 27.34 25.08
C SER A 246 13.77 28.58 25.11
N LYS A 247 14.02 29.58 24.24
CA LYS A 247 13.16 30.78 24.13
C LYS A 247 11.78 30.43 23.59
N GLU A 248 11.72 29.58 22.58
CA GLU A 248 10.44 29.13 22.00
C GLU A 248 9.61 28.36 23.03
N LEU A 249 10.24 27.45 23.80
CA LEU A 249 9.55 26.69 24.85
C LEU A 249 9.12 27.58 26.03
N ALA A 250 9.88 28.64 26.37
CA ALA A 250 9.45 29.62 27.35
C ALA A 250 8.20 30.41 26.87
N ALA A 251 8.08 30.70 25.59
CA ALA A 251 6.85 31.28 25.02
C ALA A 251 5.67 30.31 25.13
N CYS A 252 5.90 29.01 24.89
CA CYS A 252 4.87 27.97 25.09
C CYS A 252 4.40 27.92 26.56
N GLU A 253 5.29 28.01 27.53
CA GLU A 253 4.92 28.05 28.96
C GLU A 253 3.96 29.22 29.27
N GLN A 254 4.26 30.41 28.75
CA GLN A 254 3.39 31.58 28.94
C GLN A 254 2.02 31.40 28.28
N LEU A 255 1.98 30.83 27.06
CA LEU A 255 0.72 30.55 26.38
C LEU A 255 -0.08 29.46 27.12
N ASN A 256 0.60 28.44 27.65
CA ASN A 256 -0.04 27.34 28.35
C ASN A 256 -0.76 27.77 29.64
N GLU A 257 -0.29 28.82 30.30
CA GLU A 257 -1.00 29.41 31.44
C GLU A 257 -2.43 29.86 31.11
N GLN A 258 -2.64 30.30 29.86
CA GLN A 258 -3.94 30.76 29.36
C GLN A 258 -4.76 29.61 28.75
N ILE A 259 -4.13 28.74 27.97
CA ILE A 259 -4.79 27.68 27.19
C ILE A 259 -5.19 26.52 28.08
N LYS A 260 -4.25 26.01 28.91
CA LYS A 260 -4.42 24.86 29.80
C LYS A 260 -4.95 23.61 29.09
N ASP A 261 -4.57 23.43 27.85
CA ASP A 261 -4.91 22.24 27.07
C ASP A 261 -3.99 21.08 27.49
N PRO A 262 -4.53 19.93 27.90
CA PRO A 262 -3.71 18.81 28.35
C PRO A 262 -2.78 18.27 27.28
N TYR A 263 -3.24 18.21 26.04
CA TYR A 263 -2.47 17.67 24.92
C TYR A 263 -1.28 18.58 24.56
N LEU A 264 -1.51 19.89 24.44
CA LEU A 264 -0.44 20.86 24.17
C LEU A 264 0.56 20.94 25.35
N THR A 265 0.06 20.81 26.58
CA THR A 265 0.91 20.72 27.77
C THR A 265 1.82 19.50 27.71
N TYR A 266 1.28 18.36 27.34
CA TYR A 266 2.03 17.13 27.12
C TYR A 266 3.10 17.30 26.03
N GLN A 267 2.75 17.85 24.87
CA GLN A 267 3.71 18.11 23.80
C GLN A 267 4.83 19.03 24.25
N MET A 268 4.51 20.10 24.97
CA MET A 268 5.49 21.02 25.52
C MET A 268 6.49 20.31 26.42
N GLN A 269 6.01 19.48 27.36
CA GLN A 269 6.86 18.71 28.27
C GLN A 269 7.77 17.72 27.52
N VAL A 270 7.27 17.11 26.44
CA VAL A 270 8.09 16.24 25.58
C VAL A 270 9.24 17.01 24.94
N HIS A 271 8.99 18.21 24.38
CA HIS A 271 10.07 19.01 23.82
C HIS A 271 11.01 19.58 24.87
N GLN A 272 10.52 19.93 26.05
CA GLN A 272 11.35 20.32 27.20
C GLN A 272 12.28 19.19 27.63
N ALA A 273 11.78 17.96 27.68
CA ALA A 273 12.61 16.79 28.01
C ALA A 273 13.66 16.57 26.91
N ARG A 274 13.28 16.70 25.62
CA ARG A 274 14.21 16.59 24.49
C ARG A 274 15.31 17.64 24.53
N LEU A 275 14.97 18.88 24.85
CA LEU A 275 15.93 19.96 25.04
C LEU A 275 16.91 19.63 26.20
N ALA A 276 16.40 19.24 27.34
CA ALA A 276 17.21 18.90 28.51
C ALA A 276 18.18 17.71 28.22
N MET A 277 17.72 16.72 27.47
CA MET A 277 18.59 15.63 27.01
C MET A 277 19.75 16.13 26.15
N LYS A 278 19.47 17.03 25.22
CA LYS A 278 20.47 17.65 24.34
C LYS A 278 21.46 18.57 25.09
N GLU A 279 20.98 19.25 26.13
CA GLU A 279 21.81 20.08 27.01
C GLU A 279 22.67 19.24 27.98
N GLY A 280 22.42 17.93 28.07
CA GLY A 280 23.10 17.01 28.99
C GLY A 280 22.55 17.05 30.43
N ASP A 281 21.44 17.77 30.67
CA ASP A 281 20.75 17.80 31.95
C ASP A 281 19.75 16.66 32.08
N ILE A 282 20.29 15.45 32.25
CA ILE A 282 19.49 14.22 32.29
C ILE A 282 18.50 14.21 33.45
N ARG A 283 18.83 14.83 34.59
CA ARG A 283 17.89 14.88 35.75
C ARG A 283 16.65 15.70 35.42
N LYS A 284 16.85 16.84 34.75
CA LYS A 284 15.76 17.70 34.29
C LYS A 284 14.93 17.01 33.21
N ALA A 285 15.57 16.30 32.28
CA ALA A 285 14.89 15.50 31.31
C ALA A 285 13.97 14.44 31.92
N VAL A 286 14.48 13.68 32.89
CA VAL A 286 13.67 12.70 33.65
C VAL A 286 12.50 13.35 34.34
N ALA A 287 12.72 14.51 35.01
CA ALA A 287 11.65 15.24 35.67
C ALA A 287 10.51 15.61 34.70
N TYR A 288 10.83 16.08 33.49
CA TYR A 288 9.80 16.33 32.48
C TYR A 288 9.11 15.06 32.01
N THR A 289 9.87 13.96 31.82
CA THR A 289 9.26 12.70 31.41
C THR A 289 8.35 12.11 32.49
N ASP A 290 8.64 12.33 33.75
CA ASP A 290 7.78 11.91 34.87
C ASP A 290 6.48 12.74 34.93
N LEU A 291 6.50 14.01 34.50
CA LEU A 291 5.31 14.86 34.39
C LEU A 291 4.35 14.39 33.28
N TYR A 292 4.86 14.01 32.15
CA TYR A 292 4.00 13.60 31.03
C TYR A 292 3.67 12.09 31.00
N GLU A 293 4.37 11.26 31.78
CA GLU A 293 4.14 9.82 31.80
C GLU A 293 2.67 9.41 32.02
N PRO A 294 1.90 10.04 32.94
CA PRO A 294 0.49 9.70 33.11
C PRO A 294 -0.40 9.93 31.88
N MET A 295 0.02 10.81 30.96
CA MET A 295 -0.70 11.15 29.74
C MET A 295 -0.14 10.45 28.52
N MET A 296 0.93 9.66 28.70
CA MET A 296 1.61 9.00 27.61
C MET A 296 0.76 7.84 27.08
N ASP A 297 0.20 8.02 25.91
CA ASP A 297 -0.48 6.98 25.15
C ASP A 297 0.53 6.17 24.33
N LEU A 298 0.32 4.84 24.29
CA LEU A 298 1.16 3.93 23.52
C LEU A 298 0.91 4.03 22.01
N ASP A 299 -0.24 4.53 21.60
CA ASP A 299 -0.60 4.73 20.18
C ASP A 299 -0.10 6.07 19.65
N TRP A 300 0.00 7.05 20.56
CA TRP A 300 0.25 8.44 20.20
C TRP A 300 1.70 8.81 20.27
N TRP A 301 2.56 9.01 19.79
CA TRP A 301 3.91 9.54 19.87
C TRP A 301 4.99 8.57 20.37
N PRO A 302 5.35 7.58 19.55
CA PRO A 302 6.42 6.62 19.87
C PRO A 302 7.76 7.28 20.26
N MET A 303 7.99 8.52 19.79
CA MET A 303 9.19 9.30 20.12
C MET A 303 9.23 9.66 21.61
N ALA A 304 8.12 10.12 22.20
CA ALA A 304 8.07 10.46 23.62
C ALA A 304 8.34 9.24 24.52
N GLN A 305 7.81 8.09 24.14
CA GLN A 305 8.03 6.82 24.84
C GLN A 305 9.50 6.40 24.79
N ARG A 306 10.12 6.46 23.62
CA ARG A 306 11.55 6.17 23.44
C ARG A 306 12.40 7.14 24.23
N GLN A 307 12.10 8.43 24.18
CA GLN A 307 12.80 9.48 24.91
C GLN A 307 12.75 9.23 26.42
N ARG A 308 11.59 8.85 26.95
CA ARG A 308 11.47 8.46 28.37
C ARG A 308 12.35 7.25 28.69
N GLY A 309 12.32 6.22 27.85
CA GLY A 309 13.17 5.05 28.03
C GLY A 309 14.66 5.39 28.06
N GLU A 310 15.11 6.23 27.14
CA GLU A 310 16.51 6.72 27.06
C GLU A 310 16.89 7.55 28.29
N ALA A 311 15.99 8.44 28.76
CA ALA A 311 16.22 9.24 29.93
C ALA A 311 16.30 8.37 31.22
N LEU A 312 15.44 7.37 31.35
CA LEU A 312 15.47 6.43 32.49
C LEU A 312 16.76 5.61 32.53
N LEU A 313 17.23 5.12 31.35
CA LEU A 313 18.51 4.40 31.25
C LEU A 313 19.68 5.31 31.65
N ALA A 314 19.67 6.56 31.23
CA ALA A 314 20.74 7.51 31.52
C ALA A 314 20.89 7.85 33.01
N VAL A 315 19.84 7.67 33.82
CA VAL A 315 19.89 7.85 35.28
C VAL A 315 19.94 6.53 36.05
N GLY A 316 20.08 5.38 35.39
CA GLY A 316 20.18 4.06 36.01
C GLY A 316 18.82 3.49 36.50
N ARG A 317 17.70 4.00 36.03
CA ARG A 317 16.34 3.43 36.30
C ARG A 317 16.02 2.29 35.30
N ASP A 318 16.95 1.33 35.18
CA ASP A 318 16.94 0.29 34.12
C ASP A 318 15.69 -0.59 34.15
N ARG A 319 15.19 -0.89 35.37
CA ARG A 319 13.97 -1.71 35.52
C ARG A 319 12.74 -1.01 34.93
N GLU A 320 12.62 0.30 35.14
CA GLU A 320 11.48 1.07 34.62
C GLU A 320 11.58 1.24 33.11
N ALA A 321 12.77 1.50 32.60
CA ALA A 321 13.02 1.52 31.17
C ALA A 321 12.67 0.17 30.51
N ALA A 322 13.09 -0.95 31.12
CA ALA A 322 12.77 -2.29 30.59
C ALA A 322 11.26 -2.56 30.58
N LEU A 323 10.54 -2.17 31.65
CA LEU A 323 9.08 -2.30 31.71
C LEU A 323 8.39 -1.43 30.63
N LEU A 324 8.88 -0.21 30.42
CA LEU A 324 8.36 0.68 29.38
C LEU A 324 8.57 0.07 27.98
N TYR A 325 9.78 -0.39 27.64
CA TYR A 325 10.06 -1.03 26.37
C TYR A 325 9.27 -2.33 26.17
N GLN A 326 9.07 -3.10 27.24
CA GLN A 326 8.20 -4.29 27.21
C GLN A 326 6.74 -3.91 26.88
N LYS A 327 6.20 -2.85 27.53
CA LYS A 327 4.86 -2.33 27.21
C LYS A 327 4.76 -1.88 25.75
N MET A 328 5.75 -1.11 25.27
CA MET A 328 5.81 -0.66 23.87
C MET A 328 5.82 -1.84 22.90
N TYR A 329 6.63 -2.86 23.18
CA TYR A 329 6.70 -4.06 22.34
C TYR A 329 5.37 -4.80 22.28
N LEU A 330 4.78 -5.10 23.44
CA LEU A 330 3.49 -5.80 23.54
C LEU A 330 2.35 -5.01 22.90
N HIS A 331 2.37 -3.70 23.06
CA HIS A 331 1.38 -2.81 22.44
C HIS A 331 1.51 -2.81 20.93
N LYS A 332 2.74 -2.63 20.41
CA LYS A 332 3.01 -2.67 18.97
C LYS A 332 2.59 -4.00 18.33
N ASP A 333 2.83 -5.12 19.01
CA ASP A 333 2.41 -6.45 18.54
C ASP A 333 0.88 -6.58 18.51
N SER A 334 0.21 -6.07 19.55
CA SER A 334 -1.26 -6.03 19.64
C SER A 334 -1.87 -5.11 18.56
N THR A 335 -1.34 -3.90 18.40
CA THR A 335 -1.81 -2.91 17.43
C THR A 335 -1.58 -3.42 16.01
N PHE A 336 -0.39 -3.95 15.72
CA PHE A 336 -0.10 -4.56 14.42
C PHE A 336 -1.07 -5.70 14.08
N SER A 337 -1.36 -6.58 15.05
CA SER A 337 -2.32 -7.67 14.86
C SER A 337 -3.75 -7.16 14.64
N LYS A 338 -4.14 -6.08 15.31
CA LYS A 338 -5.43 -5.41 15.14
C LYS A 338 -5.54 -4.74 13.79
N ASP A 339 -4.51 -4.00 13.37
CA ASP A 339 -4.48 -3.31 12.09
C ASP A 339 -4.50 -4.30 10.92
N VAL A 340 -3.74 -5.39 10.99
CA VAL A 340 -3.78 -6.44 9.97
C VAL A 340 -5.16 -7.08 9.88
N ARG A 341 -5.84 -7.34 11.02
CA ARG A 341 -7.22 -7.84 10.99
C ARG A 341 -8.19 -6.85 10.37
N MET A 342 -8.08 -5.57 10.73
CA MET A 342 -8.94 -4.52 10.19
C MET A 342 -8.70 -4.33 8.69
N GLN A 343 -7.46 -4.37 8.23
CA GLN A 343 -7.12 -4.33 6.80
C GLN A 343 -7.65 -5.57 6.04
N LEU A 344 -7.60 -6.75 6.66
CA LEU A 344 -8.20 -7.97 6.08
C LEU A 344 -9.73 -7.87 6.01
N ASP A 345 -10.37 -7.31 7.03
CA ASP A 345 -11.82 -7.08 7.03
C ASP A 345 -12.20 -6.00 6.01
N GLU A 346 -11.39 -4.96 5.85
CA GLU A 346 -11.53 -3.96 4.80
C GLU A 346 -11.42 -4.59 3.41
N LEU A 347 -10.37 -5.38 3.16
CA LEU A 347 -10.19 -6.11 1.90
C LEU A 347 -11.35 -7.04 1.61
N ASN A 348 -11.85 -7.76 2.61
CA ASN A 348 -13.01 -8.61 2.50
C ASN A 348 -14.27 -7.82 2.09
N THR A 349 -14.44 -6.62 2.64
CA THR A 349 -15.56 -5.72 2.31
C THR A 349 -15.40 -5.16 0.90
N LEU A 350 -14.20 -4.70 0.53
CA LEU A 350 -13.91 -4.12 -0.78
C LEU A 350 -14.08 -5.12 -1.93
N PHE A 351 -13.74 -6.40 -1.71
CA PHE A 351 -13.89 -7.46 -2.70
C PHE A 351 -15.28 -8.12 -2.69
N GLN A 352 -16.28 -7.50 -2.05
CA GLN A 352 -17.66 -8.01 -2.00
C GLN A 352 -17.77 -9.45 -1.46
N VAL A 353 -16.82 -9.84 -0.59
CA VAL A 353 -16.86 -11.16 0.06
C VAL A 353 -18.15 -11.32 0.88
N ASP A 354 -18.75 -10.22 1.34
CA ASP A 354 -20.04 -10.27 2.03
C ASP A 354 -21.21 -10.63 1.10
N GLU A 355 -21.15 -10.24 -0.18
CA GLU A 355 -22.16 -10.70 -1.18
C GLU A 355 -22.01 -12.20 -1.46
N LEU A 356 -20.78 -12.69 -1.52
CA LEU A 356 -20.48 -14.13 -1.58
C LEU A 356 -20.84 -14.85 -0.27
N ARG A 357 -20.68 -14.21 0.89
CA ARG A 357 -21.10 -14.75 2.18
C ARG A 357 -22.63 -14.87 2.29
N MET A 358 -23.38 -13.88 1.82
CA MET A 358 -24.85 -13.92 1.84
C MET A 358 -25.40 -15.01 0.89
N LYS A 359 -24.85 -15.13 -0.32
CA LYS A 359 -25.12 -16.26 -1.21
C LYS A 359 -24.68 -17.59 -0.59
N GLY A 360 -23.48 -17.61 0.01
CA GLY A 360 -22.96 -18.79 0.70
C GLY A 360 -23.71 -19.17 1.98
N GLN A 361 -24.39 -18.24 2.67
CA GLN A 361 -25.24 -18.60 3.83
C GLN A 361 -26.54 -19.30 3.42
N LEU A 362 -27.16 -18.88 2.32
CA LEU A 362 -28.33 -19.57 1.74
C LEU A 362 -27.95 -20.96 1.19
N ASP A 363 -26.80 -21.07 0.53
CA ASP A 363 -26.27 -22.35 0.08
C ASP A 363 -25.72 -23.20 1.23
N ARG A 364 -25.19 -22.56 2.28
CA ARG A 364 -24.72 -23.24 3.50
C ARG A 364 -25.86 -23.88 4.30
N SER A 365 -27.02 -23.23 4.40
CA SER A 365 -28.20 -23.83 5.05
C SER A 365 -28.76 -25.01 4.23
N ARG A 366 -28.76 -24.90 2.90
CA ARG A 366 -29.08 -26.03 2.00
C ARG A 366 -28.04 -27.13 2.08
N PHE A 367 -26.77 -26.74 2.13
CA PHE A 367 -25.64 -27.67 2.25
C PHE A 367 -25.61 -28.35 3.62
N ILE A 368 -25.95 -27.65 4.71
CA ILE A 368 -26.09 -28.23 6.06
C ILE A 368 -27.23 -29.25 6.11
N ILE A 369 -28.38 -28.97 5.51
CA ILE A 369 -29.49 -29.92 5.43
C ILE A 369 -29.12 -31.16 4.59
N LEU A 370 -28.39 -30.94 3.47
CA LEU A 370 -27.86 -32.04 2.66
C LEU A 370 -26.74 -32.84 3.40
N ILE A 371 -25.89 -32.14 4.16
CA ILE A 371 -24.83 -32.79 4.99
C ILE A 371 -25.45 -33.56 6.14
N ILE A 372 -26.50 -33.04 6.81
CA ILE A 372 -27.21 -33.76 7.87
C ILE A 372 -27.87 -35.01 7.32
N GLY A 373 -28.55 -34.90 6.15
CA GLY A 373 -29.11 -36.04 5.44
C GLY A 373 -28.05 -37.06 5.00
N LEU A 374 -26.91 -36.54 4.47
CA LEU A 374 -25.77 -37.37 4.07
C LEU A 374 -25.06 -37.99 5.27
N LEU A 375 -24.93 -37.27 6.39
CA LEU A 375 -24.37 -37.76 7.64
C LEU A 375 -25.23 -38.88 8.25
N LEU A 376 -26.54 -38.78 8.19
CA LEU A 376 -27.46 -39.87 8.61
C LEU A 376 -27.32 -41.08 7.70
N LEU A 377 -27.18 -40.87 6.38
CA LEU A 377 -26.92 -41.94 5.42
C LEU A 377 -25.52 -42.56 5.62
N VAL A 378 -24.54 -41.70 5.87
CA VAL A 378 -23.15 -42.14 6.14
C VAL A 378 -23.03 -42.84 7.50
N LEU A 379 -23.82 -42.40 8.51
CA LEU A 379 -23.85 -43.08 9.82
C LEU A 379 -24.46 -44.49 9.69
N LEU A 380 -25.49 -44.66 8.88
CA LEU A 380 -26.06 -45.96 8.56
C LEU A 380 -25.09 -46.84 7.75
N LEU A 381 -24.40 -46.27 6.77
CA LEU A 381 -23.34 -46.93 6.00
C LEU A 381 -22.11 -47.20 6.84
N PHE A 382 -21.72 -46.29 7.76
CA PHE A 382 -20.58 -46.46 8.67
C PHE A 382 -20.79 -47.61 9.65
N MET A 383 -21.99 -47.78 10.18
CA MET A 383 -22.33 -48.95 10.99
C MET A 383 -22.23 -50.25 10.20
N TYR A 384 -22.57 -50.23 8.92
CA TYR A 384 -22.43 -51.38 8.01
C TYR A 384 -20.97 -51.66 7.63
N PHE A 385 -20.18 -50.60 7.41
CA PHE A 385 -18.78 -50.75 6.94
C PHE A 385 -17.73 -50.84 8.06
N ARG A 386 -18.06 -50.57 9.32
CA ARG A 386 -17.13 -50.60 10.46
C ARG A 386 -16.44 -51.94 10.60
N HIS A 387 -17.09 -53.00 10.24
CA HIS A 387 -16.52 -54.38 10.31
C HIS A 387 -15.53 -54.70 9.17
N ARG A 388 -15.66 -54.00 8.02
CA ARG A 388 -14.76 -54.15 6.86
C ARG A 388 -13.58 -53.14 6.87
N ALA A 389 -13.69 -52.04 7.59
CA ALA A 389 -12.75 -50.92 7.49
C ALA A 389 -11.41 -51.14 8.20
N ALA A 390 -11.35 -52.03 9.21
CA ALA A 390 -10.10 -52.23 9.97
C ALA A 390 -8.93 -52.73 9.11
N LYS A 391 -9.20 -53.50 8.07
CA LYS A 391 -8.16 -54.00 7.14
C LYS A 391 -7.76 -52.95 6.07
N ARG A 392 -8.66 -52.00 5.70
CA ARG A 392 -8.36 -51.01 4.68
C ARG A 392 -7.66 -49.75 5.24
N LEU A 393 -7.80 -49.51 6.56
CA LEU A 393 -7.26 -48.31 7.21
C LEU A 393 -5.72 -48.29 7.20
N ALA A 394 -5.09 -49.45 7.38
CA ALA A 394 -3.63 -49.55 7.38
C ALA A 394 -3.00 -49.23 6.00
N GLN A 395 -3.66 -49.64 4.91
CA GLN A 395 -3.16 -49.36 3.56
C GLN A 395 -3.34 -47.86 3.19
N LYS A 396 -4.50 -47.29 3.60
CA LYS A 396 -4.75 -45.87 3.28
C LYS A 396 -3.92 -44.87 4.09
N ASN A 397 -3.53 -45.21 5.32
CA ASN A 397 -2.62 -44.39 6.10
C ASN A 397 -1.22 -44.30 5.45
N GLN A 398 -0.79 -45.35 4.78
CA GLN A 398 0.49 -45.32 4.07
C GLN A 398 0.45 -44.46 2.80
N GLU A 399 -0.67 -44.47 2.07
CA GLU A 399 -0.88 -43.58 0.91
C GLU A 399 -0.99 -42.09 1.32
N LEU A 400 -1.63 -41.84 2.46
CA LEU A 400 -1.76 -40.46 3.02
C LEU A 400 -0.42 -39.89 3.48
N MET A 401 0.45 -40.69 4.07
CA MET A 401 1.80 -40.27 4.44
C MET A 401 2.61 -39.83 3.20
N ILE A 402 2.48 -40.58 2.11
CA ILE A 402 3.17 -40.24 0.86
C ILE A 402 2.60 -38.96 0.21
N ALA A 403 1.26 -38.80 0.26
CA ALA A 403 0.61 -37.63 -0.29
C ALA A 403 0.91 -36.32 0.51
N ASN A 404 0.96 -36.43 1.84
CA ASN A 404 1.34 -35.33 2.72
C ASN A 404 2.79 -34.87 2.51
N ALA A 405 3.71 -35.83 2.35
CA ALA A 405 5.09 -35.49 2.05
C ALA A 405 5.24 -34.72 0.73
N ARG A 406 4.48 -35.09 -0.31
CA ARG A 406 4.46 -34.39 -1.59
C ARG A 406 3.82 -32.97 -1.49
N ALA A 407 2.78 -32.84 -0.68
CA ALA A 407 2.12 -31.54 -0.48
C ALA A 407 3.01 -30.55 0.30
N GLU A 408 3.75 -31.03 1.30
CA GLU A 408 4.74 -30.23 2.05
C GLU A 408 5.89 -29.76 1.16
N GLU A 409 6.37 -30.64 0.27
CA GLU A 409 7.42 -30.32 -0.69
C GLU A 409 6.98 -29.25 -1.68
N SER A 410 5.76 -29.36 -2.23
CA SER A 410 5.16 -28.36 -3.12
C SER A 410 4.98 -27.01 -2.42
N SER A 411 4.53 -27.01 -1.15
CA SER A 411 4.38 -25.78 -0.35
C SER A 411 5.72 -25.08 -0.10
N LYS A 412 6.77 -25.85 0.14
CA LYS A 412 8.12 -25.33 0.35
C LYS A 412 8.70 -24.68 -0.92
N MET A 413 8.47 -25.34 -2.08
CA MET A 413 8.90 -24.80 -3.38
C MET A 413 8.20 -23.46 -3.69
N LYS A 414 6.90 -23.34 -3.41
CA LYS A 414 6.13 -22.10 -3.61
C LYS A 414 6.64 -20.95 -2.73
N THR A 415 7.03 -21.24 -1.49
CA THR A 415 7.57 -20.24 -0.56
C THR A 415 8.93 -19.74 -1.03
N ASN A 416 9.81 -20.65 -1.44
CA ASN A 416 11.13 -20.31 -1.98
C ASN A 416 11.02 -19.44 -3.24
N PHE A 417 10.06 -19.71 -4.11
CA PHE A 417 9.79 -18.92 -5.30
C PHE A 417 9.40 -17.47 -4.98
N ILE A 418 8.47 -17.27 -4.03
CA ILE A 418 8.07 -15.91 -3.62
C ILE A 418 9.27 -15.12 -3.05
N GLN A 419 10.13 -15.79 -2.30
CA GLN A 419 11.36 -15.17 -1.78
C GLN A 419 12.35 -14.81 -2.91
N GLN A 420 12.53 -15.70 -3.88
CA GLN A 420 13.44 -15.50 -5.01
C GLN A 420 12.95 -14.37 -5.92
N ILE A 421 11.66 -14.33 -6.25
CA ILE A 421 11.07 -13.21 -7.02
C ILE A 421 11.23 -11.89 -6.27
N SER A 422 10.98 -11.86 -4.97
CA SER A 422 11.17 -10.66 -4.17
C SER A 422 12.62 -10.15 -4.24
N HIS A 423 13.57 -11.06 -4.28
CA HIS A 423 15.00 -10.74 -4.45
C HIS A 423 15.31 -10.21 -5.85
N GLU A 424 14.75 -10.86 -6.89
CA GLU A 424 14.92 -10.48 -8.29
C GLU A 424 14.30 -9.11 -8.62
N PHE A 425 13.22 -8.73 -7.94
CA PHE A 425 12.65 -7.37 -8.04
C PHE A 425 13.48 -6.32 -7.29
N ARG A 426 14.02 -6.66 -6.12
CA ARG A 426 14.73 -5.71 -5.28
C ARG A 426 16.00 -5.19 -5.96
N THR A 427 16.72 -6.05 -6.65
CA THR A 427 17.99 -5.68 -7.30
C THR A 427 17.83 -4.59 -8.36
N PRO A 428 17.00 -4.73 -9.41
CA PRO A 428 16.82 -3.67 -10.41
C PRO A 428 16.14 -2.42 -9.83
N LEU A 429 15.26 -2.55 -8.83
CA LEU A 429 14.68 -1.41 -8.14
C LEU A 429 15.71 -0.58 -7.37
N ASN A 430 16.66 -1.25 -6.71
CA ASN A 430 17.77 -0.55 -6.03
C ASN A 430 18.70 0.17 -7.02
N ILE A 431 18.95 -0.45 -8.18
CA ILE A 431 19.75 0.15 -9.25
C ILE A 431 19.04 1.40 -9.81
N LEU A 432 17.72 1.29 -10.10
CA LEU A 432 16.90 2.41 -10.55
C LEU A 432 16.94 3.57 -9.53
N ASN A 433 16.73 3.23 -8.26
CA ASN A 433 16.71 4.24 -7.19
C ASN A 433 18.05 4.95 -7.04
N GLY A 434 19.16 4.17 -7.07
CA GLY A 434 20.50 4.72 -6.98
C GLY A 434 20.86 5.66 -8.13
N PHE A 435 20.58 5.27 -9.38
CA PHE A 435 20.88 6.10 -10.55
C PHE A 435 19.94 7.31 -10.66
N THR A 436 18.69 7.18 -10.25
CA THR A 436 17.75 8.31 -10.20
C THR A 436 18.23 9.35 -9.18
N GLN A 437 18.76 8.92 -8.02
CA GLN A 437 19.34 9.84 -7.03
C GLN A 437 20.57 10.58 -7.58
N ILE A 438 21.43 9.89 -8.34
CA ILE A 438 22.61 10.51 -8.97
C ILE A 438 22.17 11.57 -9.99
N LEU A 439 21.17 11.28 -10.82
CA LEU A 439 20.68 12.23 -11.83
C LEU A 439 19.97 13.45 -11.23
N THR A 440 19.39 13.31 -10.02
CA THR A 440 18.65 14.39 -9.35
C THR A 440 19.47 15.16 -8.32
N ALA A 441 20.73 14.79 -8.09
CA ALA A 441 21.62 15.46 -7.13
C ALA A 441 21.98 16.88 -7.60
N PRO A 442 21.68 17.93 -6.81
CA PRO A 442 21.76 19.32 -7.28
C PRO A 442 23.18 19.86 -7.56
N ASN A 443 24.22 19.15 -7.11
CA ASN A 443 25.63 19.59 -7.23
C ASN A 443 26.50 18.64 -8.08
N MET A 444 25.92 17.70 -8.80
CA MET A 444 26.67 16.72 -9.58
C MET A 444 26.68 17.12 -11.06
N VAL A 445 27.81 17.53 -11.56
CA VAL A 445 28.03 17.81 -12.99
C VAL A 445 28.49 16.51 -13.64
N LEU A 446 27.53 15.81 -14.24
CA LEU A 446 27.81 14.59 -15.01
C LEU A 446 28.18 14.96 -16.45
N GLN A 447 29.18 14.29 -17.00
CA GLN A 447 29.53 14.38 -18.42
C GLN A 447 28.44 13.67 -19.27
N GLU A 448 28.32 14.05 -20.53
CA GLU A 448 27.26 13.46 -21.41
C GLU A 448 27.40 11.94 -21.58
N GLU A 449 28.64 11.42 -21.55
CA GLU A 449 28.91 9.98 -21.61
C GLU A 449 28.43 9.27 -20.33
N GLU A 450 28.61 9.88 -19.15
CA GLU A 450 28.16 9.34 -17.87
C GLU A 450 26.63 9.34 -17.76
N LYS A 451 25.98 10.40 -18.26
CA LYS A 451 24.51 10.46 -18.34
C LYS A 451 23.96 9.37 -19.25
N ALA A 452 24.61 9.15 -20.40
CA ALA A 452 24.20 8.12 -21.36
C ALA A 452 24.35 6.71 -20.74
N ASP A 453 25.41 6.42 -19.99
CA ASP A 453 25.58 5.13 -19.30
C ASP A 453 24.52 4.94 -18.20
N ILE A 454 24.23 5.98 -17.40
CA ILE A 454 23.18 5.94 -16.39
C ILE A 454 21.82 5.72 -17.03
N GLN A 455 21.49 6.44 -18.10
CA GLN A 455 20.21 6.25 -18.83
C GLN A 455 20.09 4.83 -19.37
N LYS A 456 21.15 4.29 -19.92
CA LYS A 456 21.20 2.91 -20.42
C LYS A 456 20.91 1.91 -19.28
N ARG A 457 21.56 2.05 -18.13
CA ARG A 457 21.36 1.15 -16.97
C ARG A 457 19.96 1.26 -16.36
N ILE A 458 19.38 2.46 -16.36
CA ILE A 458 17.98 2.68 -15.97
C ILE A 458 17.04 1.93 -16.94
N SER A 459 17.27 2.06 -18.25
CA SER A 459 16.51 1.35 -19.27
C SER A 459 16.62 -0.17 -19.11
N GLU A 460 17.82 -0.69 -18.98
CA GLU A 460 18.09 -2.12 -18.76
C GLU A 460 17.39 -2.65 -17.50
N SER A 461 17.42 -1.87 -16.40
CA SER A 461 16.72 -2.25 -15.16
C SER A 461 15.20 -2.22 -15.30
N THR A 462 14.66 -1.26 -16.05
CA THR A 462 13.23 -1.16 -16.35
C THR A 462 12.77 -2.31 -17.24
N GLU A 463 13.55 -2.64 -18.27
CA GLU A 463 13.30 -3.79 -19.13
C GLU A 463 13.35 -5.10 -18.36
N ARG A 464 14.31 -5.23 -17.42
CA ARG A 464 14.41 -6.41 -16.55
C ARG A 464 13.16 -6.56 -15.65
N ILE A 465 12.67 -5.48 -15.03
CA ILE A 465 11.43 -5.50 -14.24
C ILE A 465 10.23 -5.90 -15.12
N THR A 466 10.10 -5.28 -16.28
CA THR A 466 9.02 -5.56 -17.22
C THR A 466 9.07 -7.03 -17.67
N GLY A 467 10.27 -7.55 -17.93
CA GLY A 467 10.49 -8.95 -18.25
C GLY A 467 10.07 -9.90 -17.13
N LEU A 468 10.33 -9.55 -15.85
CA LEU A 468 9.90 -10.33 -14.69
C LEU A 468 8.38 -10.34 -14.53
N VAL A 469 7.73 -9.18 -14.69
CA VAL A 469 6.26 -9.07 -14.65
C VAL A 469 5.61 -9.91 -15.77
N ASN A 470 6.14 -9.82 -16.99
CA ASN A 470 5.62 -10.59 -18.11
C ASN A 470 5.77 -12.10 -17.89
N LYS A 471 6.90 -12.55 -17.32
CA LYS A 471 7.10 -13.96 -16.94
C LYS A 471 6.09 -14.44 -15.89
N MET A 472 5.75 -13.59 -14.90
CA MET A 472 4.72 -13.92 -13.91
C MET A 472 3.32 -14.02 -14.54
N LEU A 473 3.00 -13.13 -15.47
CA LEU A 473 1.74 -13.18 -16.22
C LEU A 473 1.68 -14.44 -17.10
N GLU A 474 2.76 -14.78 -17.79
CA GLU A 474 2.84 -16.01 -18.58
C GLU A 474 2.64 -17.27 -17.72
N LEU A 475 3.19 -17.32 -16.51
CA LEU A 475 2.96 -18.43 -15.59
C LEU A 475 1.50 -18.47 -15.13
N SER A 476 0.92 -17.34 -14.81
CA SER A 476 -0.50 -17.25 -14.45
C SER A 476 -1.39 -17.74 -15.58
N ASP A 477 -1.08 -17.35 -16.81
CA ASP A 477 -1.81 -17.78 -18.01
C ASP A 477 -1.57 -19.27 -18.32
N ALA A 478 -0.36 -19.78 -18.07
CA ALA A 478 -0.03 -21.19 -18.26
C ALA A 478 -0.84 -22.11 -17.32
N ASN A 479 -1.17 -21.62 -16.14
CA ASN A 479 -2.01 -22.32 -15.15
C ASN A 479 -3.51 -22.21 -15.45
N SER A 480 -3.91 -21.38 -16.39
CA SER A 480 -5.30 -21.32 -16.82
C SER A 480 -5.64 -22.56 -17.65
N GLN A 481 -6.76 -23.22 -17.35
CA GLN A 481 -7.24 -24.38 -18.12
C GLN A 481 -7.89 -23.97 -19.46
N GLN A 482 -7.73 -22.74 -19.92
CA GLN A 482 -8.29 -22.28 -21.20
C GLN A 482 -7.56 -22.90 -22.38
N VAL A 483 -8.33 -23.55 -23.24
CA VAL A 483 -7.82 -24.09 -24.52
C VAL A 483 -7.37 -22.93 -25.41
N ILE A 484 -6.17 -23.03 -25.98
CA ILE A 484 -5.70 -22.07 -26.98
C ILE A 484 -6.41 -22.38 -28.30
N GLN A 485 -7.12 -21.38 -28.84
CA GLN A 485 -7.76 -21.54 -30.14
C GLN A 485 -6.70 -21.67 -31.23
N ARG A 486 -6.81 -22.71 -32.03
CA ARG A 486 -5.94 -23.02 -33.19
C ARG A 486 -6.63 -22.49 -34.44
N ASN A 487 -6.25 -21.33 -34.89
CA ASN A 487 -6.90 -20.63 -36.01
C ASN A 487 -5.97 -20.40 -37.20
N ASP A 488 -4.70 -20.83 -37.09
CA ASP A 488 -3.69 -20.53 -38.11
C ASP A 488 -3.22 -21.81 -38.79
N ASP A 489 -3.21 -21.81 -40.12
CA ASP A 489 -2.55 -22.83 -40.95
C ASP A 489 -1.17 -22.31 -41.31
N ILE A 490 -0.14 -22.77 -40.65
CA ILE A 490 1.21 -22.24 -40.77
C ILE A 490 2.24 -23.34 -41.02
N ALA A 491 3.21 -23.05 -41.88
CA ALA A 491 4.31 -23.99 -42.14
C ALA A 491 5.21 -24.13 -40.87
N ALA A 492 5.55 -25.34 -40.54
CA ALA A 492 6.44 -25.65 -39.38
C ALA A 492 7.76 -24.86 -39.47
N LEU A 493 8.31 -24.71 -40.67
CA LEU A 493 9.52 -23.93 -40.94
C LEU A 493 9.35 -22.44 -40.54
N THR A 494 8.17 -21.87 -40.70
CA THR A 494 7.89 -20.49 -40.34
C THR A 494 7.95 -20.31 -38.83
N ILE A 495 7.35 -21.23 -38.06
CA ILE A 495 7.42 -21.25 -36.60
C ILE A 495 8.89 -21.34 -36.13
N ALA A 496 9.65 -22.25 -36.72
CA ALA A 496 11.07 -22.46 -36.39
C ALA A 496 11.93 -21.22 -36.68
N LYS A 497 11.75 -20.60 -37.83
CA LYS A 497 12.48 -19.37 -38.20
C LYS A 497 12.15 -18.21 -37.28
N GLN A 498 10.87 -17.99 -36.98
CA GLN A 498 10.44 -16.93 -36.07
C GLN A 498 10.95 -17.15 -34.64
N ALA A 499 10.93 -18.40 -34.16
CA ALA A 499 11.47 -18.70 -32.84
C ALA A 499 12.99 -18.45 -32.76
N ALA A 500 13.73 -18.83 -33.81
CA ALA A 500 15.17 -18.57 -33.89
C ALA A 500 15.50 -17.07 -34.03
N GLU A 501 14.67 -16.31 -34.71
CA GLU A 501 14.79 -14.85 -34.81
C GLU A 501 14.51 -14.16 -33.48
N HIS A 502 13.45 -14.55 -32.76
CA HIS A 502 13.07 -13.98 -31.47
C HIS A 502 14.13 -14.22 -30.40
N THR A 503 14.84 -15.34 -30.42
CA THR A 503 15.94 -15.62 -29.49
C THR A 503 17.24 -14.89 -29.85
N GLY A 504 17.37 -14.44 -31.10
CA GLY A 504 18.63 -13.88 -31.60
C GLY A 504 19.78 -14.88 -31.63
N ILE A 505 19.51 -16.19 -31.54
CA ILE A 505 20.54 -17.24 -31.46
C ILE A 505 21.42 -17.31 -32.73
N GLN A 506 20.91 -16.85 -33.84
CA GLN A 506 21.66 -16.77 -35.11
C GLN A 506 22.77 -15.71 -35.09
N GLN A 507 22.67 -14.74 -34.18
CA GLN A 507 23.65 -13.64 -34.05
C GLN A 507 24.66 -13.91 -32.93
N ASP A 508 24.52 -15.04 -32.21
CA ASP A 508 25.41 -15.41 -31.12
C ASP A 508 26.76 -15.88 -31.71
N THR A 509 27.85 -15.27 -31.25
CA THR A 509 29.21 -15.55 -31.75
C THR A 509 29.84 -16.80 -31.14
N HIS A 510 29.31 -17.29 -30.03
CA HIS A 510 29.84 -18.43 -29.25
C HIS A 510 29.06 -19.72 -29.55
N ILE A 511 27.87 -19.60 -30.15
CA ILE A 511 26.99 -20.74 -30.41
C ILE A 511 26.77 -20.89 -31.91
N LYS A 512 27.13 -22.03 -32.44
CA LYS A 512 26.82 -22.38 -33.84
C LYS A 512 25.38 -22.87 -33.92
N PHE A 513 24.48 -22.05 -34.45
CA PHE A 513 23.09 -22.46 -34.66
C PHE A 513 22.89 -23.17 -35.98
N LEU A 514 22.23 -24.34 -35.96
CA LEU A 514 21.88 -25.12 -37.14
C LEU A 514 20.38 -25.37 -37.19
N LEU A 515 19.74 -24.87 -38.25
CA LEU A 515 18.35 -25.20 -38.56
C LEU A 515 18.32 -26.33 -39.61
N GLN A 516 17.91 -27.52 -39.22
CA GLN A 516 17.73 -28.67 -40.10
C GLN A 516 16.25 -28.83 -40.44
N ALA A 517 15.89 -28.35 -41.60
CA ALA A 517 14.59 -28.53 -42.20
C ALA A 517 14.71 -29.55 -43.33
N GLY A 518 14.19 -30.75 -43.15
CA GLY A 518 14.13 -31.77 -44.21
C GLY A 518 13.17 -31.35 -45.34
N ASP A 519 13.05 -32.18 -46.40
CA ASP A 519 12.18 -31.93 -47.54
C ASP A 519 10.70 -31.70 -47.21
N GLN A 520 10.31 -31.92 -45.94
CA GLN A 520 8.95 -31.78 -45.41
C GLN A 520 8.75 -30.55 -44.50
N ALA A 521 9.66 -29.59 -44.53
CA ALA A 521 9.63 -28.40 -43.68
C ALA A 521 8.44 -27.46 -43.96
N GLU A 522 7.84 -27.57 -45.13
CA GLU A 522 6.64 -26.78 -45.51
C GLU A 522 5.32 -27.41 -45.07
N THR A 523 5.38 -28.47 -44.24
CA THR A 523 4.17 -29.08 -43.67
C THR A 523 3.37 -28.04 -42.91
N LEU A 524 2.11 -27.87 -43.30
CA LEU A 524 1.16 -27.01 -42.60
C LEU A 524 0.73 -27.66 -41.31
N ILE A 525 0.64 -26.88 -40.27
CA ILE A 525 0.13 -27.26 -38.94
C ILE A 525 -1.05 -26.35 -38.63
N HIS A 526 -2.19 -26.91 -38.26
CA HIS A 526 -3.33 -26.17 -37.76
C HIS A 526 -3.11 -25.88 -36.26
N THR A 527 -2.70 -24.66 -35.96
CA THR A 527 -2.26 -24.30 -34.61
C THR A 527 -2.54 -22.83 -34.30
N ASN A 528 -1.99 -22.32 -33.21
CA ASN A 528 -1.86 -20.88 -32.93
C ASN A 528 -0.40 -20.49 -33.16
N GLN A 529 -0.12 -19.76 -34.21
CA GLN A 529 1.24 -19.38 -34.62
C GLN A 529 2.01 -18.72 -33.47
N ARG A 530 1.41 -17.72 -32.83
CA ARG A 530 2.04 -16.95 -31.75
C ARG A 530 2.42 -17.84 -30.55
N SER A 531 1.50 -18.71 -30.15
CA SER A 531 1.71 -19.60 -29.00
C SER A 531 2.73 -20.70 -29.33
N ALA A 532 2.65 -21.31 -30.51
CA ALA A 532 3.61 -22.33 -30.94
C ALA A 532 5.03 -21.73 -31.06
N THR A 533 5.16 -20.56 -31.70
CA THR A 533 6.43 -19.83 -31.78
C THR A 533 6.97 -19.52 -30.38
N ARG A 534 6.10 -19.08 -29.44
CA ARG A 534 6.50 -18.76 -28.06
C ARG A 534 7.03 -19.98 -27.32
N ALA A 535 6.35 -21.13 -27.42
CA ALA A 535 6.82 -22.38 -26.78
C ALA A 535 8.20 -22.79 -27.31
N LEU A 536 8.39 -22.72 -28.62
CA LEU A 536 9.67 -23.06 -29.25
C LEU A 536 10.78 -22.05 -28.91
N THR A 537 10.44 -20.76 -28.82
CA THR A 537 11.36 -19.70 -28.36
C THR A 537 11.89 -20.00 -26.96
N LEU A 538 11.02 -20.42 -26.03
CA LEU A 538 11.42 -20.76 -24.67
C LEU A 538 12.40 -21.96 -24.62
N LEU A 539 12.24 -22.93 -25.50
CA LEU A 539 13.18 -24.06 -25.62
C LEU A 539 14.53 -23.60 -26.19
N LEU A 540 14.52 -22.76 -27.22
CA LEU A 540 15.74 -22.21 -27.82
C LEU A 540 16.47 -21.27 -26.87
N ASP A 541 15.75 -20.44 -26.11
CA ASP A 541 16.33 -19.60 -25.06
C ASP A 541 17.03 -20.43 -23.99
N ASN A 542 16.43 -21.57 -23.59
CA ASN A 542 17.07 -22.49 -22.68
C ASN A 542 18.33 -23.10 -23.30
N ALA A 543 18.26 -23.59 -24.52
CA ALA A 543 19.43 -24.15 -25.21
C ALA A 543 20.57 -23.12 -25.30
N ARG A 544 20.26 -21.88 -25.66
CA ARG A 544 21.22 -20.78 -25.73
C ARG A 544 21.83 -20.47 -24.36
N LYS A 545 21.02 -20.43 -23.33
CA LYS A 545 21.43 -20.09 -21.97
C LYS A 545 22.40 -21.12 -21.39
N PHE A 546 22.15 -22.41 -21.61
CA PHE A 546 22.91 -23.50 -21.01
C PHE A 546 24.04 -24.03 -21.91
N THR A 547 24.24 -23.45 -23.10
CA THR A 547 25.38 -23.71 -23.97
C THR A 547 26.29 -22.49 -24.01
N LYS A 548 27.42 -22.54 -23.29
CA LYS A 548 28.38 -21.42 -23.29
C LYS A 548 29.16 -21.29 -24.60
N GLU A 549 29.62 -22.41 -25.10
CA GLU A 549 30.29 -22.59 -26.39
C GLU A 549 29.87 -23.92 -26.99
N GLY A 550 29.57 -23.97 -28.28
CA GLY A 550 29.18 -25.21 -28.93
C GLY A 550 28.13 -25.05 -30.01
N GLU A 551 27.23 -26.02 -30.11
CA GLU A 551 26.21 -26.08 -31.16
C GLU A 551 24.80 -26.20 -30.56
N VAL A 552 23.86 -25.45 -31.11
CA VAL A 552 22.42 -25.64 -30.90
C VAL A 552 21.78 -25.98 -32.22
N ARG A 553 21.05 -27.09 -32.27
CA ARG A 553 20.40 -27.59 -33.48
C ARG A 553 18.90 -27.61 -33.28
N LEU A 554 18.18 -27.03 -34.21
CA LEU A 554 16.73 -27.13 -34.32
C LEU A 554 16.39 -27.97 -35.55
N ALA A 555 15.85 -29.17 -35.34
CA ALA A 555 15.42 -30.05 -36.41
C ALA A 555 13.89 -30.13 -36.44
N ILE A 556 13.32 -30.19 -37.65
CA ILE A 556 11.90 -30.42 -37.89
C ILE A 556 11.74 -31.84 -38.45
N ARG A 557 10.89 -32.65 -37.78
CA ARG A 557 10.56 -34.00 -38.25
C ARG A 557 9.06 -34.16 -38.34
N GLN A 558 8.60 -34.64 -39.46
CA GLN A 558 7.19 -34.97 -39.66
C GLN A 558 6.90 -36.39 -39.17
N LEU A 559 5.83 -36.53 -38.40
CA LEU A 559 5.18 -37.80 -38.05
C LEU A 559 3.85 -37.92 -38.82
N PRO A 560 3.21 -39.10 -38.83
CA PRO A 560 1.95 -39.28 -39.55
C PRO A 560 0.88 -38.24 -39.16
N GLU A 561 0.68 -37.98 -37.85
CA GLU A 561 -0.37 -37.09 -37.35
C GLU A 561 0.15 -35.84 -36.61
N ALA A 562 1.48 -35.65 -36.56
CA ALA A 562 2.09 -34.56 -35.83
C ALA A 562 3.36 -34.04 -36.49
N VAL A 563 3.83 -32.89 -36.02
CA VAL A 563 5.15 -32.38 -36.35
C VAL A 563 5.95 -32.25 -35.07
N CYS A 564 7.20 -32.70 -35.08
CA CYS A 564 8.14 -32.59 -33.98
C CYS A 564 9.17 -31.50 -34.29
N PHE A 565 9.34 -30.60 -33.35
CA PHE A 565 10.47 -29.66 -33.28
C PHE A 565 11.46 -30.21 -32.26
N ILE A 566 12.65 -30.53 -32.70
CA ILE A 566 13.70 -31.14 -31.89
C ILE A 566 14.77 -30.08 -31.65
N VAL A 567 14.91 -29.64 -30.40
CA VAL A 567 15.95 -28.70 -29.96
C VAL A 567 17.03 -29.49 -29.24
N GLU A 568 18.20 -29.54 -29.86
CA GLU A 568 19.40 -30.20 -29.30
C GLU A 568 20.43 -29.14 -28.97
N ASP A 569 21.08 -29.27 -27.83
CA ASP A 569 22.20 -28.44 -27.43
C ASP A 569 23.40 -29.30 -27.00
N THR A 570 24.57 -28.67 -26.99
CA THR A 570 25.81 -29.29 -26.48
C THR A 570 26.22 -28.70 -25.13
N GLY A 571 25.23 -28.24 -24.36
CA GLY A 571 25.42 -27.63 -23.05
C GLY A 571 25.66 -28.64 -21.91
N ILE A 572 25.33 -28.23 -20.72
CA ILE A 572 25.60 -29.03 -19.48
C ILE A 572 24.76 -30.31 -19.38
N GLY A 573 23.70 -30.45 -20.20
CA GLY A 573 22.79 -31.59 -20.16
C GLY A 573 21.89 -31.62 -18.91
N ILE A 574 21.00 -32.62 -18.85
CA ILE A 574 20.03 -32.82 -17.78
C ILE A 574 20.06 -34.28 -17.34
N PRO A 575 20.22 -34.56 -16.03
CA PRO A 575 20.20 -35.94 -15.54
C PRO A 575 18.86 -36.64 -15.83
N PRO A 576 18.84 -37.89 -16.30
CA PRO A 576 17.62 -38.60 -16.65
C PRO A 576 16.58 -38.72 -15.51
N LYS A 577 17.01 -38.72 -14.27
CA LYS A 577 16.11 -38.74 -13.09
C LYS A 577 15.30 -37.48 -12.93
N GLU A 578 15.74 -36.36 -13.53
CA GLU A 578 15.09 -35.05 -13.47
C GLU A 578 14.15 -34.79 -14.67
N ALA A 579 14.06 -35.71 -15.63
CA ALA A 579 13.39 -35.54 -16.93
C ALA A 579 11.94 -35.04 -16.85
N GLU A 580 11.18 -35.48 -15.86
CA GLU A 580 9.83 -34.94 -15.61
C GLU A 580 9.85 -33.75 -14.65
N HIS A 581 10.75 -33.74 -13.68
CA HIS A 581 10.81 -32.72 -12.64
C HIS A 581 11.22 -31.34 -13.15
N ILE A 582 11.98 -31.26 -14.23
CA ILE A 582 12.34 -29.97 -14.88
C ILE A 582 11.16 -29.18 -15.45
N PHE A 583 10.01 -29.81 -15.61
CA PHE A 583 8.78 -29.18 -16.06
C PHE A 583 7.88 -28.72 -14.91
N ASP A 584 8.22 -29.07 -13.67
CA ASP A 584 7.51 -28.58 -12.51
C ASP A 584 7.78 -27.09 -12.30
N GLU A 585 6.81 -26.41 -11.73
CA GLU A 585 6.94 -24.98 -11.46
C GLU A 585 8.11 -24.72 -10.52
N PHE A 586 8.93 -23.72 -10.86
CA PHE A 586 9.99 -23.20 -10.01
C PHE A 586 11.19 -24.11 -9.80
N VAL A 587 11.30 -25.17 -10.57
CA VAL A 587 12.43 -26.09 -10.51
C VAL A 587 13.63 -25.49 -11.23
N GLN A 588 14.76 -25.45 -10.53
CA GLN A 588 16.09 -25.12 -11.06
C GLN A 588 17.05 -26.20 -10.59
N LEU A 589 17.77 -26.79 -11.53
CA LEU A 589 18.76 -27.84 -11.21
C LEU A 589 20.10 -27.27 -10.73
N ASP A 590 20.37 -25.99 -10.99
CA ASP A 590 21.59 -25.31 -10.59
C ASP A 590 21.30 -23.83 -10.23
N GLU A 591 21.63 -23.43 -9.00
CA GLU A 591 21.42 -22.08 -8.47
C GLU A 591 22.39 -21.03 -9.07
N TYR A 592 23.44 -21.46 -9.79
CA TYR A 592 24.44 -20.57 -10.41
C TYR A 592 24.02 -19.98 -11.76
N TYR A 593 22.93 -20.48 -12.36
CA TYR A 593 22.43 -19.97 -13.63
C TYR A 593 21.20 -19.09 -13.41
N ASP A 594 21.33 -17.81 -13.80
CA ASP A 594 20.29 -16.79 -13.71
C ASP A 594 18.99 -17.27 -14.42
N GLY A 595 17.91 -17.48 -13.68
CA GLY A 595 16.62 -17.92 -14.26
C GLY A 595 15.51 -18.01 -13.22
N THR A 596 14.28 -18.11 -13.69
CA THR A 596 13.10 -18.15 -12.82
C THR A 596 12.51 -19.57 -12.65
N GLY A 597 13.05 -20.58 -13.33
CA GLY A 597 12.51 -21.95 -13.31
C GLY A 597 11.12 -22.11 -13.94
N ILE A 598 10.68 -21.14 -14.74
CA ILE A 598 9.32 -21.08 -15.29
C ILE A 598 9.28 -21.43 -16.79
N GLY A 599 10.38 -21.24 -17.51
CA GLY A 599 10.39 -21.31 -18.97
C GLY A 599 9.92 -22.66 -19.53
N LEU A 600 10.40 -23.78 -18.98
CA LEU A 600 10.01 -25.11 -19.42
C LEU A 600 8.57 -25.46 -19.03
N THR A 601 8.13 -25.06 -17.86
CA THR A 601 6.74 -25.22 -17.41
C THR A 601 5.76 -24.51 -18.34
N VAL A 602 6.05 -23.25 -18.68
CA VAL A 602 5.25 -22.45 -19.62
C VAL A 602 5.28 -23.06 -21.02
N ALA A 603 6.45 -23.44 -21.53
CA ALA A 603 6.59 -24.06 -22.83
C ALA A 603 5.75 -25.33 -22.96
N ARG A 604 5.86 -26.24 -21.98
CA ARG A 604 5.09 -27.52 -21.96
C ARG A 604 3.59 -27.26 -21.80
N SER A 605 3.19 -26.30 -20.96
CA SER A 605 1.78 -25.91 -20.81
C SER A 605 1.21 -25.42 -22.14
N ILE A 606 1.92 -24.53 -22.84
CA ILE A 606 1.49 -24.03 -24.16
C ILE A 606 1.36 -25.20 -25.15
N ALA A 607 2.37 -26.08 -25.23
CA ALA A 607 2.35 -27.23 -26.14
C ALA A 607 1.15 -28.13 -25.87
N ARG A 608 0.86 -28.45 -24.59
CA ARG A 608 -0.29 -29.27 -24.18
C ARG A 608 -1.63 -28.61 -24.53
N ARG A 609 -1.73 -27.30 -24.33
CA ARG A 609 -2.95 -26.52 -24.70
C ARG A 609 -3.15 -26.39 -26.20
N LEU A 610 -2.09 -26.61 -26.99
CA LEU A 610 -2.15 -26.75 -28.45
C LEU A 610 -2.40 -28.19 -28.92
N GLY A 611 -2.58 -29.13 -27.96
CA GLY A 611 -2.86 -30.54 -28.27
C GLY A 611 -1.61 -31.40 -28.44
N GLY A 612 -0.43 -30.87 -28.14
CA GLY A 612 0.85 -31.58 -28.20
C GLY A 612 1.47 -31.83 -26.82
N ASP A 613 2.78 -32.01 -26.77
CA ASP A 613 3.57 -32.05 -25.52
C ASP A 613 5.04 -31.67 -25.79
N ILE A 614 5.78 -31.42 -24.70
CA ILE A 614 7.24 -31.27 -24.72
C ILE A 614 7.83 -32.30 -23.76
N VAL A 615 8.80 -33.05 -24.24
CA VAL A 615 9.51 -34.05 -23.47
C VAL A 615 11.03 -33.90 -23.61
N LEU A 616 11.76 -34.30 -22.58
CA LEU A 616 13.21 -34.45 -22.65
C LEU A 616 13.57 -35.86 -23.17
N ASP A 617 14.37 -35.91 -24.23
CA ASP A 617 14.91 -37.17 -24.72
C ASP A 617 16.15 -37.57 -23.91
N THR A 618 15.98 -38.45 -22.95
CA THR A 618 17.04 -38.91 -22.05
C THR A 618 18.05 -39.83 -22.72
N SER A 619 17.81 -40.27 -23.96
CA SER A 619 18.78 -41.10 -24.73
C SER A 619 19.91 -40.24 -25.33
N TYR A 620 19.74 -38.94 -25.41
CA TYR A 620 20.76 -38.03 -25.91
C TYR A 620 21.77 -37.67 -24.83
N THR A 621 23.04 -37.85 -25.12
CA THR A 621 24.13 -37.67 -24.15
C THR A 621 25.08 -36.50 -24.48
N GLY A 622 24.84 -35.76 -25.58
CA GLY A 622 25.68 -34.63 -26.01
C GLY A 622 25.38 -33.32 -25.33
N GLY A 623 24.32 -33.22 -24.53
CA GLY A 623 23.77 -32.03 -23.88
C GLY A 623 22.33 -32.31 -23.52
N ALA A 624 21.40 -31.39 -23.80
CA ALA A 624 19.96 -31.66 -23.68
C ALA A 624 19.28 -31.73 -25.05
N ARG A 625 18.27 -32.58 -25.16
CA ARG A 625 17.42 -32.70 -26.35
C ARG A 625 15.97 -32.61 -25.91
N PHE A 626 15.30 -31.53 -26.30
CA PHE A 626 13.86 -31.36 -26.10
C PHE A 626 13.12 -31.66 -27.40
N VAL A 627 12.02 -32.38 -27.25
CA VAL A 627 11.14 -32.74 -28.38
C VAL A 627 9.77 -32.12 -28.11
N MET A 628 9.42 -31.09 -28.86
CA MET A 628 8.10 -30.47 -28.87
C MET A 628 7.29 -31.08 -30.01
N THR A 629 6.16 -31.67 -29.68
CA THR A 629 5.25 -32.31 -30.65
C THR A 629 3.99 -31.47 -30.73
N LEU A 630 3.54 -31.14 -31.96
CA LEU A 630 2.26 -30.50 -32.23
C LEU A 630 1.46 -31.35 -33.22
N PRO A 631 0.12 -31.52 -33.04
CA PRO A 631 -0.72 -32.19 -33.99
C PRO A 631 -0.79 -31.38 -35.30
N LYS A 632 -1.03 -32.06 -36.43
CA LYS A 632 -1.20 -31.41 -37.75
C LYS A 632 -2.58 -30.78 -37.88
N GLU A 633 -3.62 -31.42 -37.29
CA GLU A 633 -5.02 -31.00 -37.31
C GLU A 633 -5.53 -30.64 -35.90
#